data_0202a46b63349be3b72bf027a66eb95c
#
_entry.id   0202a46b63349be3b72bf027a66eb95c
#
_cell.length_a   1.000
_cell.length_b   1.000
_cell.length_c   1.000
_cell.angle_alpha   90.00
_cell.angle_beta   90.00
_cell.angle_gamma   90.00
#
_symmetry.space_group_name_H-M   'P 1'
#
loop_
_entity.id
_entity.type
_entity.pdbx_description
1 polymer ?
#
loop_
_entity_poly.entity_id
_entity_poly.type
_entity_poly.pdbx_seq_one_letter_code
_entity_poly.pdbx_strand_id
1 'polypeptide(L)'
;YAFEESFRGGVNVATGFTTDNRDSSNFRYADIIAGRGPGGPPEVRVFRLLDAPNLPNGLPQFFYNQAASFLAYAPDVNFGVNVASRFRPGEPTDDIVTGPEAGGPHVRIWNGQVIGDLQSFVPTLQSEYMAFDPTTHVTGVFVGGGQRLSATE
;
A
#
# COMPACT_ATOMS: atom_id res chain seq x y z
N TYR A 1 14.79 5.53 1.31
CA TYR A 1 14.57 4.07 1.33
C TYR A 1 13.17 3.76 1.86
N ALA A 2 12.47 2.78 1.25
CA ALA A 2 11.15 2.34 1.74
C ALA A 2 11.27 1.55 3.06
N PHE A 3 12.36 0.85 3.26
CA PHE A 3 12.73 0.09 4.47
C PHE A 3 14.12 0.50 4.92
N GLU A 4 14.68 -0.18 5.92
CA GLU A 4 16.02 0.12 6.41
C GLU A 4 17.08 -0.02 5.31
N GLU A 5 18.10 0.83 5.32
CA GLU A 5 19.12 0.91 4.27
C GLU A 5 19.90 -0.40 4.08
N SER A 6 20.03 -1.21 5.11
CA SER A 6 20.70 -2.52 5.06
C SER A 6 19.87 -3.62 4.42
N PHE A 7 18.56 -3.41 4.26
CA PHE A 7 17.67 -4.42 3.67
C PHE A 7 17.97 -4.65 2.19
N ARG A 8 18.04 -5.90 1.76
CA ARG A 8 18.38 -6.32 0.38
C ARG A 8 17.36 -7.25 -0.26
N GLY A 9 16.24 -7.54 0.40
CA GLY A 9 15.21 -8.49 -0.08
C GLY A 9 14.34 -7.95 -1.23
N GLY A 10 14.55 -6.70 -1.64
CA GLY A 10 13.71 -6.07 -2.66
C GLY A 10 12.43 -5.44 -2.11
N VAL A 11 11.70 -4.75 -2.97
CA VAL A 11 10.46 -4.05 -2.61
C VAL A 11 9.44 -4.25 -3.72
N ASN A 12 8.25 -4.72 -3.37
CA ASN A 12 7.09 -4.71 -4.24
C ASN A 12 6.37 -3.37 -4.10
N VAL A 13 5.95 -2.77 -5.18
CA VAL A 13 5.37 -1.42 -5.19
C VAL A 13 4.04 -1.41 -5.93
N ALA A 14 3.07 -0.73 -5.34
CA ALA A 14 1.80 -0.38 -5.97
C ALA A 14 1.47 1.09 -5.68
N THR A 15 0.47 1.62 -6.35
CA THR A 15 -0.06 2.96 -6.11
C THR A 15 -1.58 2.91 -5.96
N GLY A 16 -2.14 3.81 -5.14
CA GLY A 16 -3.58 3.92 -4.93
C GLY A 16 -3.91 5.13 -4.08
N PHE A 17 -5.19 5.45 -3.95
CA PHE A 17 -5.67 6.58 -3.15
C PHE A 17 -6.05 6.11 -1.73
N THR A 18 -5.09 5.55 -1.00
CA THR A 18 -5.36 4.88 0.28
C THR A 18 -5.55 5.86 1.45
N THR A 19 -5.14 7.13 1.29
CA THR A 19 -5.26 8.16 2.33
C THR A 19 -6.13 9.36 1.94
N ASP A 20 -6.74 9.37 0.76
CA ASP A 20 -7.44 10.53 0.16
C ASP A 20 -6.59 11.81 0.16
N ASN A 21 -5.33 11.66 -0.24
CA ASN A 21 -4.34 12.73 -0.26
C ASN A 21 -4.71 13.82 -1.28
N ARG A 22 -5.03 15.02 -0.81
CA ARG A 22 -5.42 16.16 -1.66
C ARG A 22 -4.60 17.40 -1.34
N ASP A 23 -4.31 18.18 -2.37
CA ASP A 23 -3.73 19.51 -2.21
C ASP A 23 -4.81 20.59 -1.95
N SER A 24 -4.36 21.82 -1.77
CA SER A 24 -5.24 22.99 -1.57
C SER A 24 -6.17 23.28 -2.77
N SER A 25 -5.88 22.74 -3.94
CA SER A 25 -6.69 22.82 -5.15
C SER A 25 -7.65 21.62 -5.31
N ASN A 26 -7.73 20.77 -4.28
CA ASN A 26 -8.51 19.52 -4.27
C ASN A 26 -8.04 18.47 -5.29
N PHE A 27 -6.82 18.58 -5.80
CA PHE A 27 -6.22 17.57 -6.64
C PHE A 27 -5.75 16.39 -5.79
N ARG A 28 -6.02 15.15 -6.23
CA ARG A 28 -5.64 13.92 -5.51
C ARG A 28 -4.29 13.41 -6.00
N TYR A 29 -3.45 13.09 -5.05
CA TYR A 29 -2.19 12.38 -5.30
C TYR A 29 -2.32 10.93 -4.86
N ALA A 30 -1.82 10.01 -5.70
CA ALA A 30 -1.75 8.61 -5.32
C ALA A 30 -0.65 8.39 -4.28
N ASP A 31 -0.95 7.56 -3.30
CA ASP A 31 0.04 7.05 -2.35
C ASP A 31 0.88 5.96 -2.97
N ILE A 32 2.09 5.76 -2.45
CA ILE A 32 2.94 4.61 -2.76
C ILE A 32 2.75 3.57 -1.67
N ILE A 33 2.39 2.36 -2.07
CA ILE A 33 2.28 1.20 -1.21
C ILE A 33 3.50 0.32 -1.45
N ALA A 34 4.32 0.12 -0.42
CA ALA A 34 5.55 -0.66 -0.49
C ALA A 34 5.40 -1.94 0.34
N GLY A 35 5.46 -3.09 -0.30
CA GLY A 35 5.55 -4.41 0.33
C GLY A 35 7.00 -4.84 0.45
N ARG A 36 7.41 -5.27 1.64
CA ARG A 36 8.75 -5.78 1.88
C ARG A 36 8.95 -7.12 1.17
N GLY A 37 10.05 -7.28 0.46
CA GLY A 37 10.45 -8.55 -0.12
C GLY A 37 11.00 -9.54 0.92
N PRO A 38 11.43 -10.74 0.51
CA PRO A 38 11.88 -11.79 1.42
C PRO A 38 13.09 -11.38 2.29
N GLY A 39 13.21 -12.00 3.47
CA GLY A 39 14.35 -11.81 4.37
C GLY A 39 14.09 -10.89 5.55
N GLY A 40 12.82 -10.63 5.85
CA GLY A 40 12.40 -9.90 7.04
C GLY A 40 10.90 -10.08 7.30
N PRO A 41 10.37 -9.47 8.37
CA PRO A 41 8.93 -9.56 8.66
C PRO A 41 8.10 -9.02 7.49
N PRO A 42 6.89 -9.53 7.27
CA PRO A 42 6.05 -9.20 6.11
C PRO A 42 5.39 -7.81 6.26
N GLU A 43 6.22 -6.78 6.22
CA GLU A 43 5.85 -5.39 6.47
C GLU A 43 5.35 -4.72 5.19
N VAL A 44 4.28 -3.93 5.33
CA VAL A 44 3.77 -3.01 4.31
C VAL A 44 3.84 -1.59 4.83
N ARG A 45 4.35 -0.68 4.03
CA ARG A 45 4.38 0.75 4.30
C ARG A 45 3.63 1.54 3.24
N VAL A 46 2.94 2.57 3.67
CA VAL A 46 2.26 3.52 2.78
C VAL A 46 2.93 4.87 2.91
N PHE A 47 3.28 5.45 1.77
CA PHE A 47 3.87 6.78 1.70
C PHE A 47 2.94 7.69 0.89
N ARG A 48 2.57 8.81 1.49
CA ARG A 48 1.82 9.86 0.81
C ARG A 48 2.75 10.99 0.39
N LEU A 49 2.46 11.59 -0.75
CA LEU A 49 3.12 12.78 -1.23
C LEU A 49 2.49 13.99 -0.55
N LEU A 50 3.29 14.84 0.06
CA LEU A 50 2.85 16.09 0.67
C LEU A 50 3.47 17.27 -0.05
N ASP A 51 2.67 18.32 -0.24
CA ASP A 51 3.17 19.61 -0.66
C ASP A 51 4.04 20.22 0.44
N ALA A 52 5.20 20.75 0.08
CA ALA A 52 6.03 21.56 0.94
C ALA A 52 6.01 23.01 0.47
N PRO A 53 6.39 23.96 1.29
CA PRO A 53 6.62 25.32 0.83
C PRO A 53 7.55 25.32 -0.38
N ASN A 54 7.20 26.13 -1.39
CA ASN A 54 8.02 26.23 -2.60
C ASN A 54 9.48 26.55 -2.26
N LEU A 55 10.38 25.97 -3.04
CA LEU A 55 11.80 26.31 -2.98
C LEU A 55 11.99 27.82 -3.23
N PRO A 56 13.10 28.42 -2.76
CA PRO A 56 13.38 29.84 -2.96
C PRO A 56 13.36 30.28 -4.44
N ASN A 57 13.55 29.36 -5.38
CA ASN A 57 13.45 29.58 -6.83
C ASN A 57 12.01 29.47 -7.39
N GLY A 58 11.00 29.31 -6.52
CA GLY A 58 9.59 29.20 -6.90
C GLY A 58 9.16 27.82 -7.42
N LEU A 59 10.06 26.85 -7.47
CA LEU A 59 9.69 25.49 -7.87
C LEU A 59 8.92 24.78 -6.74
N PRO A 60 7.90 23.98 -7.08
CA PRO A 60 7.18 23.17 -6.09
C PRO A 60 8.12 22.16 -5.43
N GLN A 61 8.00 22.03 -4.14
CA GLN A 61 8.71 21.02 -3.37
C GLN A 61 7.72 20.00 -2.83
N PHE A 62 8.05 18.74 -3.01
CA PHE A 62 7.26 17.61 -2.48
C PHE A 62 8.15 16.75 -1.58
N PHE A 63 7.54 16.15 -0.60
CA PHE A 63 8.20 15.12 0.22
C PHE A 63 7.23 13.98 0.53
N TYR A 64 7.78 12.79 0.73
CA TYR A 64 6.99 11.64 1.12
C TYR A 64 6.94 11.51 2.64
N ASN A 65 5.73 11.37 3.17
CA ASN A 65 5.49 11.04 4.57
C ASN A 65 4.99 9.60 4.67
N GLN A 66 5.54 8.84 5.64
CA GLN A 66 5.05 7.51 5.93
C GLN A 66 3.70 7.61 6.65
N ALA A 67 2.63 7.29 5.93
CA ALA A 67 1.27 7.35 6.42
C ALA A 67 0.83 6.08 7.17
N ALA A 68 1.41 4.93 6.82
CA ALA A 68 1.14 3.66 7.51
C ALA A 68 2.35 2.74 7.51
N SER A 69 2.42 1.87 8.54
CA SER A 69 3.31 0.71 8.61
C SER A 69 2.60 -0.38 9.40
N PHE A 70 2.50 -1.57 8.81
CA PHE A 70 1.83 -2.70 9.44
C PHE A 70 2.38 -4.04 8.92
N LEU A 71 2.15 -5.11 9.68
CA LEU A 71 2.47 -6.46 9.24
C LEU A 71 1.26 -7.07 8.53
N ALA A 72 1.45 -7.45 7.27
CA ALA A 72 0.38 -8.09 6.48
C ALA A 72 0.12 -9.53 6.91
N TYR A 73 1.10 -10.20 7.52
CA TYR A 73 1.03 -11.59 7.99
C TYR A 73 1.72 -11.72 9.36
N ALA A 74 1.82 -12.94 9.88
CA ALA A 74 2.49 -13.19 11.16
C ALA A 74 3.96 -12.73 11.14
N PRO A 75 4.47 -12.16 12.23
CA PRO A 75 5.80 -11.51 12.25
C PRO A 75 6.97 -12.48 12.09
N ASP A 76 6.76 -13.77 12.34
CA ASP A 76 7.75 -14.84 12.24
C ASP A 76 7.92 -15.39 10.82
N VAL A 77 7.03 -15.01 9.87
CA VAL A 77 7.19 -15.36 8.47
C VAL A 77 8.10 -14.35 7.77
N ASN A 78 8.96 -14.86 6.89
CA ASN A 78 9.99 -14.07 6.21
C ASN A 78 9.89 -14.11 4.69
N PHE A 79 8.78 -14.58 4.16
CA PHE A 79 8.46 -14.44 2.73
C PHE A 79 8.04 -12.99 2.44
N GLY A 80 8.27 -12.53 1.23
CA GLY A 80 7.89 -11.19 0.81
C GLY A 80 6.38 -11.00 0.68
N VAL A 81 5.97 -9.74 0.53
CA VAL A 81 4.57 -9.32 0.38
C VAL A 81 4.35 -8.65 -0.96
N ASN A 82 3.55 -9.25 -1.81
CA ASN A 82 2.98 -8.60 -2.99
C ASN A 82 1.88 -7.63 -2.56
N VAL A 83 1.85 -6.44 -3.17
CA VAL A 83 0.90 -5.38 -2.83
C VAL A 83 0.16 -4.87 -4.07
N ALA A 84 -1.08 -4.46 -3.86
CA ALA A 84 -1.91 -3.78 -4.85
C ALA A 84 -2.87 -2.83 -4.15
N SER A 85 -3.56 -1.97 -4.91
CA SER A 85 -4.71 -1.21 -4.43
C SER A 85 -5.99 -1.69 -5.10
N ARG A 86 -7.11 -1.59 -4.39
CA ARG A 86 -8.43 -1.91 -4.90
C ARG A 86 -9.35 -0.71 -4.73
N PHE A 87 -9.90 -0.23 -5.83
CA PHE A 87 -10.93 0.81 -5.79
C PHE A 87 -12.15 0.32 -5.00
N ARG A 88 -12.67 1.17 -4.11
CA ARG A 88 -13.85 0.91 -3.29
C ARG A 88 -14.97 1.89 -3.66
N PRO A 89 -16.03 1.41 -4.35
CA PRO A 89 -17.14 2.28 -4.77
C PRO A 89 -17.82 2.96 -3.56
N GLY A 90 -18.01 4.27 -3.67
CA GLY A 90 -18.69 5.06 -2.64
C GLY A 90 -17.82 5.50 -1.47
N GLU A 91 -16.55 5.05 -1.43
CA GLU A 91 -15.61 5.43 -0.39
C GLU A 91 -14.55 6.42 -0.89
N PRO A 92 -14.05 7.29 -0.05
CA PRO A 92 -13.03 8.27 -0.44
C PRO A 92 -11.65 7.65 -0.64
N THR A 93 -11.41 6.44 -0.13
CA THR A 93 -10.10 5.77 -0.17
C THR A 93 -10.18 4.40 -0.84
N ASP A 94 -9.08 4.01 -1.46
CA ASP A 94 -8.87 2.65 -1.95
C ASP A 94 -8.46 1.72 -0.81
N ASP A 95 -8.76 0.44 -0.94
CA ASP A 95 -8.22 -0.61 -0.08
C ASP A 95 -6.81 -1.02 -0.51
N ILE A 96 -6.03 -1.52 0.45
CA ILE A 96 -4.74 -2.16 0.21
C ILE A 96 -4.99 -3.67 0.12
N VAL A 97 -4.46 -4.29 -0.93
CA VAL A 97 -4.53 -5.75 -1.12
C VAL A 97 -3.13 -6.32 -0.95
N THR A 98 -3.02 -7.38 -0.16
CA THR A 98 -1.75 -8.08 0.06
C THR A 98 -1.87 -9.55 -0.29
N GLY A 99 -0.80 -10.10 -0.87
CA GLY A 99 -0.61 -11.52 -1.13
C GLY A 99 0.81 -11.92 -0.75
N PRO A 100 1.05 -13.11 -0.16
CA PRO A 100 2.40 -13.54 0.17
C PRO A 100 3.16 -13.93 -1.10
N GLU A 101 4.46 -13.70 -1.15
CA GLU A 101 5.31 -14.21 -2.24
C GLU A 101 5.53 -15.72 -2.17
N ALA A 102 5.36 -16.30 -0.98
CA ALA A 102 5.45 -17.75 -0.75
C ALA A 102 4.57 -18.16 0.45
N GLY A 103 4.44 -19.43 0.72
CA GLY A 103 3.77 -19.95 1.92
C GLY A 103 2.24 -20.08 1.81
N GLY A 104 1.68 -20.00 0.60
CA GLY A 104 0.28 -20.27 0.34
C GLY A 104 -0.50 -19.11 -0.30
N PRO A 105 -1.76 -19.36 -0.71
CA PRO A 105 -2.55 -18.43 -1.52
C PRO A 105 -3.41 -17.47 -0.70
N HIS A 106 -2.94 -16.96 0.44
CA HIS A 106 -3.72 -16.20 1.40
C HIS A 106 -3.74 -14.69 1.04
N VAL A 107 -4.81 -14.22 0.45
CA VAL A 107 -5.03 -12.81 0.13
C VAL A 107 -5.71 -12.10 1.30
N ARG A 108 -5.22 -10.90 1.65
CA ARG A 108 -5.79 -10.02 2.66
C ARG A 108 -6.11 -8.65 2.09
N ILE A 109 -7.21 -8.08 2.53
CA ILE A 109 -7.70 -6.76 2.13
C ILE A 109 -7.80 -5.88 3.37
N TRP A 110 -7.16 -4.71 3.29
CA TRP A 110 -7.03 -3.74 4.37
C TRP A 110 -7.64 -2.43 3.93
N ASN A 111 -8.44 -1.78 4.77
CA ASN A 111 -9.03 -0.50 4.39
C ASN A 111 -8.01 0.64 4.44
N GLY A 112 -8.07 1.49 3.40
CA GLY A 112 -7.50 2.82 3.46
C GLY A 112 -8.29 3.72 4.41
N GLN A 113 -7.72 4.86 4.77
CA GLN A 113 -8.33 5.81 5.71
C GLN A 113 -8.01 7.24 5.30
N VAL A 114 -9.03 8.09 5.32
CA VAL A 114 -8.82 9.53 5.19
C VAL A 114 -8.05 10.03 6.42
N ILE A 115 -6.91 10.66 6.19
CA ILE A 115 -6.06 11.22 7.25
C ILE A 115 -5.65 12.64 6.91
N GLY A 116 -5.38 13.45 7.92
CA GLY A 116 -4.77 14.77 7.76
C GLY A 116 -3.29 14.69 7.40
N ASP A 117 -2.71 15.84 7.07
CA ASP A 117 -1.28 15.96 6.78
C ASP A 117 -0.44 15.54 7.97
N LEU A 118 0.67 14.87 7.72
CA LEU A 118 1.60 14.33 8.72
C LEU A 118 0.97 13.34 9.73
N GLN A 119 -0.28 12.95 9.54
CA GLN A 119 -0.90 11.89 10.33
C GLN A 119 -0.54 10.51 9.79
N SER A 120 -0.59 9.52 10.66
CA SER A 120 -0.47 8.11 10.30
C SER A 120 -1.73 7.35 10.70
N PHE A 121 -1.96 6.22 10.07
CA PHE A 121 -3.06 5.32 10.41
C PHE A 121 -2.58 3.87 10.50
N VAL A 122 -3.37 3.03 11.13
CA VAL A 122 -3.18 1.59 11.14
C VAL A 122 -4.31 0.97 10.33
N PRO A 123 -4.00 0.41 9.14
CA PRO A 123 -5.02 -0.27 8.35
C PRO A 123 -5.67 -1.41 9.13
N THR A 124 -6.98 -1.52 9.05
CA THR A 124 -7.72 -2.65 9.64
C THR A 124 -8.02 -3.69 8.59
N LEU A 125 -7.89 -4.96 8.97
CA LEU A 125 -8.22 -6.07 8.09
C LEU A 125 -9.74 -6.07 7.83
N GLN A 126 -10.10 -5.91 6.55
CA GLN A 126 -11.49 -5.89 6.11
C GLN A 126 -11.99 -7.29 5.77
N SER A 127 -11.17 -8.03 5.04
CA SER A 127 -11.48 -9.40 4.64
C SER A 127 -10.22 -10.17 4.25
N GLU A 128 -10.31 -11.48 4.29
CA GLU A 128 -9.26 -12.39 3.85
C GLU A 128 -9.86 -13.64 3.23
N TYR A 129 -9.15 -14.25 2.31
CA TYR A 129 -9.57 -15.48 1.64
C TYR A 129 -8.38 -16.23 1.03
N MET A 130 -8.56 -17.51 0.77
CA MET A 130 -7.63 -18.30 -0.03
C MET A 130 -7.99 -18.16 -1.50
N ALA A 131 -7.06 -17.63 -2.32
CA ALA A 131 -7.28 -17.44 -3.75
C ALA A 131 -7.33 -18.77 -4.50
N PHE A 132 -6.66 -19.81 -3.97
CA PHE A 132 -6.60 -21.17 -4.50
C PHE A 132 -6.72 -22.19 -3.36
N ASP A 133 -6.82 -23.46 -3.68
CA ASP A 133 -6.80 -24.53 -2.68
C ASP A 133 -5.44 -24.57 -1.96
N PRO A 134 -5.39 -24.29 -0.64
CA PRO A 134 -4.12 -24.21 0.09
C PRO A 134 -3.43 -25.57 0.26
N THR A 135 -4.11 -26.68 -0.01
CA THR A 135 -3.51 -28.02 0.07
C THR A 135 -2.71 -28.38 -1.18
N THR A 136 -3.03 -27.75 -2.31
CA THR A 136 -2.39 -27.99 -3.61
C THR A 136 -1.55 -26.81 -4.08
N HIS A 137 -1.86 -25.60 -3.62
CA HIS A 137 -1.16 -24.36 -3.97
C HIS A 137 -0.38 -23.84 -2.77
N VAL A 138 0.90 -24.17 -2.72
CA VAL A 138 1.82 -23.80 -1.61
C VAL A 138 2.76 -22.64 -1.95
N THR A 139 2.66 -22.12 -3.16
CA THR A 139 3.40 -20.93 -3.61
C THR A 139 2.62 -19.66 -3.28
N GLY A 140 3.28 -18.52 -3.45
CA GLY A 140 2.64 -17.22 -3.20
C GLY A 140 1.61 -16.81 -4.24
N VAL A 141 1.05 -15.63 -4.05
CA VAL A 141 0.02 -15.03 -4.91
C VAL A 141 0.44 -13.63 -5.33
N PHE A 142 0.46 -13.40 -6.63
CA PHE A 142 0.52 -12.04 -7.14
C PHE A 142 -0.87 -11.41 -7.06
N VAL A 143 -0.94 -10.19 -6.54
CA VAL A 143 -2.17 -9.42 -6.46
C VAL A 143 -2.10 -8.26 -7.44
N GLY A 144 -3.22 -7.99 -8.11
CA GLY A 144 -3.40 -6.85 -9.00
C GLY A 144 -4.56 -5.99 -8.52
N GLY A 145 -4.46 -4.69 -8.71
CA GLY A 145 -5.51 -3.73 -8.41
C GLY A 145 -6.12 -3.18 -9.69
N GLY A 146 -7.35 -2.68 -9.59
CA GLY A 146 -8.03 -1.96 -10.65
C GLY A 146 -8.47 -0.59 -10.20
N GLN A 147 -8.22 0.42 -11.03
CA GLN A 147 -8.87 1.73 -10.88
C GLN A 147 -10.18 1.76 -11.66
N ARG A 148 -11.13 2.51 -11.13
CA ARG A 148 -12.30 2.89 -11.92
C ARG A 148 -11.82 3.80 -13.05
N LEU A 149 -12.04 3.39 -14.29
CA LEU A 149 -12.11 4.36 -15.37
C LEU A 149 -13.31 5.28 -15.03
N SER A 150 -13.08 6.56 -14.82
CA SER A 150 -14.16 7.52 -14.75
C SER A 150 -14.94 7.39 -16.06
N ALA A 151 -16.21 6.99 -15.96
CA ALA A 151 -17.12 7.20 -17.09
C ALA A 151 -17.17 8.73 -17.26
N THR A 152 -16.45 9.23 -18.25
CA THR A 152 -16.72 10.56 -18.79
C THR A 152 -18.07 10.44 -19.47
N GLU A 153 -19.08 10.98 -18.81
CA GLU A 153 -20.30 11.41 -19.49
C GLU A 153 -20.00 12.58 -20.40
#